data_aaec04123a91ccd81c439416440a035d
#
_entry.id   aaec04123a91ccd81c439416440a035d
#
_cell.length_a   1.000
_cell.length_b   1.000
_cell.length_c   1.000
_cell.angle_alpha   90.00
_cell.angle_beta   90.00
_cell.angle_gamma   90.00
#
_symmetry.space_group_name_H-M   'P 1'
#
loop_
_entity.id
_entity.type
_entity.pdbx_description
1 polymer ?
#
loop_
_entity_poly.entity_id
_entity_poly.type
_entity_poly.pdbx_seq_one_letter_code
_entity_poly.pdbx_strand_id
1 'polypeptide(L)'
;MATRARIALELKDGSYISSYQHWDGYPGGLGYTLIDHWNSYDKIKEGIEQGDASSWRYMVGEKIDFDDRKDPRHDVQNCYYGRDRGEKDVGHHKHLNGVVLLDEAFNCGEEFLYVYREHTGKKDYLGNPTGEWFYTDDVNPVSYTHLTLPTICSV
;
A
#
# COMPACT_ATOMS: atom_id res chain seq x y z
N MET A 1 5.98 -7.37 17.84
CA MET A 1 4.54 -7.33 17.53
C MET A 1 4.35 -6.69 16.16
N ALA A 2 3.54 -7.29 15.32
CA ALA A 2 3.29 -6.76 13.99
C ALA A 2 2.42 -5.50 14.03
N THR A 3 2.76 -4.49 13.25
CA THR A 3 1.89 -3.35 12.97
C THR A 3 1.35 -3.54 11.57
N ARG A 4 0.08 -3.93 11.47
CA ARG A 4 -0.55 -4.32 10.22
C ARG A 4 -1.10 -3.12 9.49
N ALA A 5 -0.96 -3.12 8.18
CA ALA A 5 -1.43 -2.04 7.35
C ALA A 5 -2.02 -2.56 6.03
N ARG A 6 -2.72 -1.68 5.35
CA ARG A 6 -3.19 -1.91 3.99
C ARG A 6 -2.68 -0.78 3.11
N ILE A 7 -2.19 -1.14 1.95
CA ILE A 7 -1.68 -0.20 0.96
C ILE A 7 -2.65 -0.22 -0.22
N ALA A 8 -3.17 0.93 -0.59
CA ALA A 8 -4.19 1.04 -1.64
C ALA A 8 -3.81 2.07 -2.69
N LEU A 9 -4.36 1.88 -3.88
CA LEU A 9 -4.21 2.78 -5.03
C LEU A 9 -5.58 3.09 -5.59
N GLU A 10 -5.87 4.38 -5.79
CA GLU A 10 -7.05 4.81 -6.53
C GLU A 10 -6.79 4.62 -8.02
N LEU A 11 -7.61 3.79 -8.66
CA LEU A 11 -7.52 3.54 -10.10
C LEU A 11 -8.17 4.64 -10.91
N LYS A 12 -7.91 4.65 -12.22
CA LYS A 12 -8.41 5.68 -13.14
C LYS A 12 -9.93 5.75 -13.20
N ASP A 13 -10.62 4.65 -12.92
CA ASP A 13 -12.09 4.59 -12.93
C ASP A 13 -12.74 4.95 -11.58
N GLY A 14 -11.93 5.32 -10.59
CA GLY A 14 -12.41 5.68 -9.26
C GLY A 14 -12.55 4.51 -8.28
N SER A 15 -12.33 3.29 -8.73
CA SER A 15 -12.24 2.14 -7.83
C SER A 15 -10.85 2.06 -7.21
N TYR A 16 -10.64 1.09 -6.30
CA TYR A 16 -9.37 0.92 -5.60
C TYR A 16 -8.91 -0.52 -5.67
N ILE A 17 -7.60 -0.68 -5.67
CA ILE A 17 -6.96 -1.97 -5.39
C ILE A 17 -6.12 -1.84 -4.14
N SER A 18 -5.93 -2.92 -3.40
CA SER A 18 -5.14 -2.89 -2.18
C SER A 18 -4.42 -4.21 -1.90
N SER A 19 -3.40 -4.10 -1.07
CA SER A 19 -2.61 -5.22 -0.58
C SER A 19 -2.46 -5.10 0.93
N TYR A 20 -2.59 -6.21 1.64
CA TYR A 20 -2.29 -6.30 3.07
C TYR A 20 -0.78 -6.36 3.27
N GLN A 21 -0.29 -5.72 4.36
CA GLN A 21 1.12 -5.72 4.73
C GLN A 21 1.23 -5.95 6.24
N HIS A 22 2.13 -6.85 6.65
CA HIS A 22 2.16 -7.38 8.02
C HIS A 22 3.10 -6.63 8.96
N TRP A 23 4.34 -6.34 8.54
CA TRP A 23 5.36 -5.81 9.43
C TRP A 23 5.63 -4.32 9.20
N ASP A 24 5.82 -3.59 10.32
CA ASP A 24 6.26 -2.19 10.31
C ASP A 24 5.36 -1.23 9.55
N GLY A 25 4.04 -1.47 9.63
CA GLY A 25 3.03 -0.68 8.93
C GLY A 25 2.79 0.73 9.46
N TYR A 26 3.48 1.14 10.53
CA TYR A 26 3.32 2.47 11.12
C TYR A 26 3.93 3.57 10.24
N PRO A 27 3.48 4.84 10.40
CA PRO A 27 3.94 5.93 9.52
C PRO A 27 5.44 6.16 9.50
N GLY A 28 6.12 6.00 10.64
CA GLY A 28 7.58 6.15 10.72
C GLY A 28 8.37 5.02 10.03
N GLY A 29 7.72 3.93 9.71
CA GLY A 29 8.30 2.82 8.93
C GLY A 29 7.77 2.82 7.51
N LEU A 30 6.65 2.15 7.29
CA LEU A 30 6.04 2.02 5.96
C LEU A 30 5.72 3.38 5.33
N GLY A 31 5.21 4.33 6.11
CA GLY A 31 4.87 5.65 5.57
C GLY A 31 6.03 6.33 4.86
N TYR A 32 7.20 6.37 5.48
CA TYR A 32 8.39 6.96 4.85
C TYR A 32 8.88 6.14 3.67
N THR A 33 8.80 4.82 3.74
CA THR A 33 9.15 3.96 2.61
C THR A 33 8.28 4.29 1.38
N LEU A 34 6.98 4.47 1.57
CA LEU A 34 6.06 4.81 0.48
C LEU A 34 6.38 6.19 -0.11
N ILE A 35 6.59 7.18 0.73
CA ILE A 35 6.93 8.54 0.27
C ILE A 35 8.24 8.56 -0.51
N ASP A 36 9.25 7.86 -0.01
CA ASP A 36 10.60 7.93 -0.57
C ASP A 36 10.78 7.08 -1.83
N HIS A 37 10.06 5.97 -1.95
CA HIS A 37 10.35 4.97 -2.99
C HIS A 37 9.16 4.61 -3.89
N TRP A 38 7.93 4.99 -3.54
CA TRP A 38 6.72 4.58 -4.26
C TRP A 38 5.94 5.81 -4.75
N ASN A 39 6.50 6.47 -5.75
CA ASN A 39 5.94 7.73 -6.27
C ASN A 39 5.40 7.62 -7.70
N SER A 40 5.22 6.41 -8.21
CA SER A 40 4.71 6.14 -9.54
C SER A 40 3.46 5.28 -9.47
N TYR A 41 2.41 5.70 -10.16
CA TYR A 41 1.18 4.92 -10.28
C TYR A 41 1.47 3.49 -10.74
N ASP A 42 2.28 3.34 -11.80
CA ASP A 42 2.56 2.04 -12.38
C ASP A 42 3.36 1.15 -11.43
N LYS A 43 4.34 1.71 -10.73
CA LYS A 43 5.12 0.97 -9.74
C LYS A 43 4.25 0.50 -8.58
N ILE A 44 3.40 1.38 -8.07
CA ILE A 44 2.48 1.06 -6.97
C ILE A 44 1.49 -0.02 -7.38
N LYS A 45 0.93 0.11 -8.59
CA LYS A 45 -0.01 -0.87 -9.12
C LYS A 45 0.64 -2.25 -9.24
N GLU A 46 1.85 -2.31 -9.80
CA GLU A 46 2.61 -3.56 -9.89
C GLU A 46 2.84 -4.18 -8.51
N GLY A 47 3.25 -3.36 -7.53
CA GLY A 47 3.49 -3.83 -6.18
C GLY A 47 2.26 -4.40 -5.50
N ILE A 48 1.13 -3.74 -5.65
CA ILE A 48 -0.14 -4.19 -5.07
C ILE A 48 -0.64 -5.46 -5.76
N GLU A 49 -0.50 -5.55 -7.07
CA GLU A 49 -0.99 -6.68 -7.85
C GLU A 49 -0.29 -8.01 -7.51
N GLN A 50 0.88 -7.96 -6.87
CA GLN A 50 1.53 -9.18 -6.36
C GLN A 50 0.79 -9.81 -5.19
N GLY A 51 -0.16 -9.10 -4.58
CA GLY A 51 -0.99 -9.63 -3.50
C GLY A 51 -0.51 -9.22 -2.11
N ASP A 52 -0.96 -9.96 -1.10
CA ASP A 52 -0.65 -9.65 0.29
C ASP A 52 0.83 -9.87 0.59
N ALA A 53 1.40 -8.99 1.39
CA ALA A 53 2.83 -8.95 1.68
C ALA A 53 3.15 -9.13 3.15
N SER A 54 4.25 -9.82 3.43
CA SER A 54 4.83 -9.87 4.77
C SER A 54 5.54 -8.56 5.09
N SER A 55 6.30 -8.04 4.14
CA SER A 55 7.02 -6.79 4.29
C SER A 55 7.04 -6.01 2.98
N TRP A 56 7.11 -4.69 3.11
CA TRP A 56 7.13 -3.77 1.98
C TRP A 56 8.37 -2.89 2.10
N ARG A 57 9.22 -2.92 1.07
CA ARG A 57 10.49 -2.20 1.05
C ARG A 57 10.54 -1.22 -0.12
N TYR A 58 11.62 -1.19 -0.88
CA TYR A 58 11.88 -0.14 -1.86
C TYR A 58 11.48 -0.53 -3.29
N MET A 59 11.25 -1.80 -3.54
CA MET A 59 10.91 -2.31 -4.87
C MET A 59 10.15 -3.63 -4.80
N VAL A 60 9.46 -3.97 -5.87
CA VAL A 60 8.78 -5.26 -5.99
C VAL A 60 9.80 -6.39 -5.94
N GLY A 61 10.92 -6.23 -6.65
CA GLY A 61 11.95 -7.26 -6.71
C GLY A 61 11.51 -8.50 -7.47
N GLU A 62 12.17 -9.60 -7.17
CA GLU A 62 11.91 -10.89 -7.78
C GLU A 62 11.65 -11.96 -6.74
N LYS A 63 11.24 -13.14 -7.16
CA LYS A 63 10.97 -14.23 -6.23
C LYS A 63 12.20 -14.55 -5.38
N ILE A 64 12.00 -14.64 -4.08
CA ILE A 64 13.02 -14.99 -3.09
C ILE A 64 12.46 -16.08 -2.17
N ASP A 65 13.36 -16.73 -1.41
CA ASP A 65 12.92 -17.67 -0.39
C ASP A 65 12.36 -16.90 0.82
N PHE A 66 11.08 -17.08 1.07
CA PHE A 66 10.38 -16.41 2.17
C PHE A 66 11.06 -16.67 3.53
N ASP A 67 11.55 -17.86 3.74
CA ASP A 67 12.09 -18.30 5.03
C ASP A 67 13.60 -18.05 5.18
N ASP A 68 14.31 -17.74 4.11
CA ASP A 68 15.74 -17.43 4.18
C ASP A 68 15.94 -15.95 4.54
N ARG A 69 15.87 -15.65 5.83
CA ARG A 69 15.98 -14.29 6.33
C ARG A 69 17.40 -13.72 6.27
N LYS A 70 18.39 -14.54 5.91
CA LYS A 70 19.77 -14.09 5.72
C LYS A 70 20.02 -13.52 4.32
N ASP A 71 19.10 -13.77 3.38
CA ASP A 71 19.20 -13.20 2.04
C ASP A 71 19.07 -11.68 2.15
N PRO A 72 20.09 -10.90 1.73
CA PRO A 72 20.07 -9.45 1.86
C PRO A 72 18.97 -8.78 1.03
N ARG A 73 18.38 -9.48 0.06
CA ARG A 73 17.27 -8.95 -0.72
C ARG A 73 16.04 -8.67 0.14
N HIS A 74 15.87 -9.36 1.28
CA HIS A 74 14.78 -9.05 2.22
C HIS A 74 14.83 -7.62 2.77
N ASP A 75 16.00 -6.99 2.76
CA ASP A 75 16.14 -5.62 3.26
C ASP A 75 15.80 -4.57 2.21
N VAL A 76 15.71 -4.92 0.95
CA VAL A 76 15.55 -3.96 -0.15
C VAL A 76 14.32 -4.19 -1.02
N GLN A 77 13.73 -5.38 -1.01
CA GLN A 77 12.56 -5.69 -1.81
C GLN A 77 11.40 -6.21 -0.98
N ASN A 78 10.20 -6.14 -1.55
CA ASN A 78 9.00 -6.66 -0.93
C ASN A 78 9.06 -8.18 -0.80
N CYS A 79 8.40 -8.71 0.22
CA CYS A 79 8.25 -10.14 0.44
C CYS A 79 6.75 -10.48 0.46
N TYR A 80 6.31 -11.31 -0.47
CA TYR A 80 4.90 -11.61 -0.68
C TYR A 80 4.57 -13.05 -0.28
N TYR A 81 3.41 -13.25 0.31
CA TYR A 81 2.97 -14.58 0.75
C TYR A 81 2.74 -15.53 -0.42
N GLY A 82 2.18 -15.04 -1.53
CA GLY A 82 1.93 -15.86 -2.71
C GLY A 82 3.19 -16.15 -3.48
N ARG A 83 3.87 -15.11 -3.93
CA ARG A 83 5.08 -15.24 -4.77
C ARG A 83 6.22 -15.97 -4.08
N ASP A 84 6.49 -15.63 -2.83
CA ASP A 84 7.70 -16.04 -2.12
C ASP A 84 7.49 -17.24 -1.18
N ARG A 85 6.24 -17.56 -0.82
CA ARG A 85 5.93 -18.68 0.06
C ARG A 85 4.96 -19.70 -0.57
N GLY A 86 4.36 -19.36 -1.71
CA GLY A 86 3.44 -20.28 -2.41
C GLY A 86 2.05 -20.37 -1.80
N GLU A 87 1.65 -19.41 -0.97
CA GLU A 87 0.29 -19.41 -0.42
C GLU A 87 -0.75 -19.14 -1.50
N LYS A 88 -1.94 -19.71 -1.29
CA LYS A 88 -3.09 -19.49 -2.16
C LYS A 88 -4.05 -18.51 -1.52
N ASP A 89 -4.89 -17.88 -2.36
CA ASP A 89 -5.94 -16.97 -1.93
C ASP A 89 -5.43 -15.73 -1.18
N VAL A 90 -4.22 -15.30 -1.53
CA VAL A 90 -3.58 -14.10 -0.97
C VAL A 90 -3.31 -13.04 -2.04
N GLY A 91 -4.12 -13.03 -3.09
CA GLY A 91 -4.05 -12.02 -4.15
C GLY A 91 -4.49 -10.64 -3.66
N HIS A 92 -4.27 -9.65 -4.50
CA HIS A 92 -4.70 -8.29 -4.17
C HIS A 92 -6.23 -8.19 -4.10
N HIS A 93 -6.71 -7.16 -3.44
CA HIS A 93 -8.13 -6.92 -3.20
C HIS A 93 -8.63 -5.77 -4.05
N LYS A 94 -9.90 -5.84 -4.46
CA LYS A 94 -10.57 -4.79 -5.23
C LYS A 94 -11.70 -4.19 -4.40
N HIS A 95 -11.84 -2.87 -4.48
CA HIS A 95 -12.86 -2.13 -3.74
C HIS A 95 -13.57 -1.18 -4.70
N LEU A 96 -14.90 -1.19 -4.67
CA LEU A 96 -15.73 -0.40 -5.59
C LEU A 96 -15.49 1.11 -5.41
N ASN A 97 -15.31 1.56 -4.18
CA ASN A 97 -15.12 2.96 -3.83
C ASN A 97 -14.35 3.08 -2.51
N GLY A 98 -14.08 4.33 -2.10
CA GLY A 98 -13.31 4.58 -0.89
C GLY A 98 -14.00 4.17 0.40
N VAL A 99 -15.32 4.23 0.44
CA VAL A 99 -16.07 3.81 1.63
C VAL A 99 -15.90 2.31 1.86
N VAL A 100 -16.01 1.52 0.80
CA VAL A 100 -15.80 0.07 0.85
C VAL A 100 -14.36 -0.26 1.24
N LEU A 101 -13.39 0.46 0.68
CA LEU A 101 -11.98 0.29 1.02
C LEU A 101 -11.74 0.50 2.53
N LEU A 102 -12.24 1.60 3.07
CA LEU A 102 -12.06 1.91 4.49
C LEU A 102 -12.72 0.86 5.38
N ASP A 103 -13.95 0.49 5.05
CA ASP A 103 -14.70 -0.50 5.82
C ASP A 103 -13.97 -1.85 5.84
N GLU A 104 -13.54 -2.33 4.68
CA GLU A 104 -12.86 -3.62 4.58
C GLU A 104 -11.48 -3.61 5.25
N ALA A 105 -10.73 -2.51 5.13
CA ALA A 105 -9.41 -2.40 5.75
C ALA A 105 -9.48 -2.59 7.27
N PHE A 106 -10.41 -1.90 7.89
CA PHE A 106 -10.46 -1.88 9.35
C PHE A 106 -11.25 -3.03 9.95
N ASN A 107 -12.18 -3.61 9.19
CA ASN A 107 -12.85 -4.84 9.63
C ASN A 107 -11.90 -6.06 9.61
N CYS A 108 -10.82 -6.00 8.85
CA CYS A 108 -9.79 -7.04 8.85
C CYS A 108 -8.72 -6.83 9.92
N GLY A 109 -8.81 -5.77 10.71
CA GLY A 109 -7.91 -5.52 11.83
C GLY A 109 -6.61 -4.82 11.49
N GLU A 110 -6.48 -4.24 10.31
CA GLU A 110 -5.34 -3.38 9.98
C GLU A 110 -5.38 -2.12 10.83
N GLU A 111 -4.20 -1.66 11.27
CA GLU A 111 -4.06 -0.49 12.12
C GLU A 111 -3.89 0.80 11.33
N PHE A 112 -3.37 0.70 10.12
CA PHE A 112 -3.15 1.83 9.22
C PHE A 112 -3.61 1.50 7.80
N LEU A 113 -4.15 2.52 7.13
CA LEU A 113 -4.48 2.44 5.70
C LEU A 113 -3.72 3.56 4.99
N TYR A 114 -3.00 3.21 3.93
CA TYR A 114 -2.28 4.15 3.06
C TYR A 114 -2.91 4.12 1.69
N VAL A 115 -3.19 5.29 1.12
CA VAL A 115 -3.83 5.42 -0.19
C VAL A 115 -3.03 6.37 -1.06
N TYR A 116 -2.64 5.94 -2.25
CA TYR A 116 -2.05 6.80 -3.26
C TYR A 116 -3.14 7.28 -4.21
N ARG A 117 -3.19 8.59 -4.45
CA ARG A 117 -4.13 9.22 -5.36
C ARG A 117 -3.39 10.16 -6.28
N GLU A 118 -3.64 10.06 -7.58
CA GLU A 118 -3.08 11.00 -8.54
C GLU A 118 -3.84 12.35 -8.50
N HIS A 119 -3.11 13.42 -8.72
CA HIS A 119 -3.71 14.74 -8.89
C HIS A 119 -4.23 14.89 -10.31
N THR A 120 -5.50 15.23 -10.45
CA THR A 120 -6.11 15.45 -11.76
C THR A 120 -5.46 16.61 -12.48
N GLY A 121 -4.90 16.35 -13.66
CA GLY A 121 -4.33 17.37 -14.52
C GLY A 121 -2.98 17.93 -14.10
N LYS A 122 -2.41 17.46 -13.00
CA LYS A 122 -1.08 17.90 -12.54
C LYS A 122 -0.02 16.93 -13.05
N LYS A 123 1.07 17.49 -13.54
CA LYS A 123 2.22 16.73 -14.05
C LYS A 123 3.52 17.29 -13.48
N ASP A 124 4.52 16.41 -13.36
CA ASP A 124 5.87 16.84 -13.00
C ASP A 124 6.60 17.45 -14.20
N TYR A 125 7.86 17.85 -14.00
CA TYR A 125 8.66 18.47 -15.05
C TYR A 125 8.98 17.54 -16.21
N LEU A 126 8.83 16.21 -16.03
CA LEU A 126 9.00 15.22 -17.09
C LEU A 126 7.70 14.89 -17.82
N GLY A 127 6.59 15.50 -17.40
CA GLY A 127 5.27 15.26 -18.01
C GLY A 127 4.52 14.08 -17.44
N ASN A 128 5.00 13.46 -16.38
CA ASN A 128 4.33 12.34 -15.72
C ASN A 128 3.27 12.84 -14.75
N PRO A 129 2.12 12.15 -14.63
CA PRO A 129 1.13 12.50 -13.62
C PRO A 129 1.74 12.48 -12.22
N THR A 130 1.39 13.45 -11.39
CA THR A 130 1.80 13.50 -10.00
C THR A 130 0.68 12.97 -9.10
N GLY A 131 1.05 12.56 -7.90
CA GLY A 131 0.10 12.10 -6.90
C GLY A 131 0.68 12.26 -5.50
N GLU A 132 -0.08 11.84 -4.51
CA GLU A 132 0.40 11.87 -3.14
C GLU A 132 -0.20 10.74 -2.31
N TRP A 133 0.48 10.44 -1.20
CA TRP A 133 0.04 9.47 -0.23
C TRP A 133 -0.79 10.11 0.87
N PHE A 134 -1.86 9.43 1.23
CA PHE A 134 -2.71 9.76 2.38
C PHE A 134 -2.72 8.56 3.32
N TYR A 135 -2.92 8.81 4.62
CA TYR A 135 -3.07 7.70 5.55
C TYR A 135 -4.13 7.99 6.61
N THR A 136 -4.67 6.93 7.20
CA THR A 136 -5.48 7.01 8.40
C THR A 136 -5.16 5.86 9.34
N ASP A 137 -5.26 6.10 10.62
CA ASP A 137 -4.90 5.14 11.67
C ASP A 137 -6.08 4.70 12.54
N ASP A 138 -7.18 5.41 12.45
CA ASP A 138 -8.36 5.05 13.23
C ASP A 138 -9.60 5.40 12.45
N VAL A 139 -10.51 4.45 12.39
CA VAL A 139 -11.65 4.60 11.54
C VAL A 139 -12.88 4.88 12.35
N ASN A 140 -13.20 6.15 12.42
CA ASN A 140 -14.55 6.53 12.71
C ASN A 140 -15.37 6.39 11.42
N PRO A 141 -16.42 5.56 11.37
CA PRO A 141 -17.24 5.39 10.16
C PRO A 141 -17.72 6.70 9.55
N VAL A 142 -17.88 7.75 10.34
CA VAL A 142 -18.30 9.07 9.86
C VAL A 142 -17.25 9.68 8.92
N SER A 143 -15.97 9.41 9.12
CA SER A 143 -14.92 9.97 8.28
C SER A 143 -14.82 9.30 6.91
N TYR A 144 -15.51 8.18 6.70
CA TYR A 144 -15.53 7.46 5.42
C TYR A 144 -16.16 8.29 4.31
N THR A 145 -17.06 9.21 4.64
CA THR A 145 -17.80 9.97 3.65
C THR A 145 -16.94 10.95 2.86
N HIS A 146 -15.73 11.25 3.32
CA HIS A 146 -14.94 12.34 2.75
C HIS A 146 -13.60 11.92 2.14
N LEU A 147 -13.05 10.77 2.49
CA LEU A 147 -11.71 10.36 2.06
C LEU A 147 -10.66 11.46 2.18
N THR A 148 -10.85 12.36 3.13
CA THR A 148 -9.88 13.41 3.43
C THR A 148 -8.88 12.86 4.42
N LEU A 149 -7.97 12.02 3.94
CA LEU A 149 -6.92 11.48 4.76
C LEU A 149 -5.79 12.48 4.89
N PRO A 150 -5.16 12.60 6.08
CA PRO A 150 -3.99 13.46 6.22
C PRO A 150 -2.90 13.01 5.26
N THR A 151 -2.22 13.97 4.66
CA THR A 151 -1.07 13.69 3.81
C THR A 151 0.13 13.29 4.65
N ILE A 152 0.77 12.17 4.31
CA ILE A 152 1.97 11.72 5.01
C ILE A 152 3.10 12.74 4.84
N CYS A 153 3.17 13.40 3.68
CA CYS A 153 4.19 14.40 3.37
C CYS A 153 4.11 15.64 4.26
N SER A 154 3.03 15.81 5.01
CA SER A 154 2.85 16.94 5.94
C SER A 154 3.51 16.73 7.29
N VAL A 155 4.08 15.59 7.51
CA VAL A 155 4.67 15.23 8.81
C VAL A 155 6.04 15.85 8.98
#